data_225a2d9393a2968d56573671f46dcee3
#
_entry.id   225a2d9393a2968d56573671f46dcee3
#
_cell.length_a   1.000
_cell.length_b   1.000
_cell.length_c   1.000
_cell.angle_alpha   90.00
_cell.angle_beta   90.00
_cell.angle_gamma   90.00
#
_symmetry.space_group_name_H-M   'P 1'
#
loop_
_entity.id
_entity.type
_entity.pdbx_description
1 polymer ?
#
loop_
_entity_poly.entity_id
_entity_poly.type
_entity_poly.pdbx_seq_one_letter_code
_entity_poly.pdbx_strand_id
1 'polypeptide(L)'
;MRLYHGGVPGLRPGDILEPGHERQAHDGCPWCAARAAGTAGPAGIDPPSARDAVYMTPHRLYAAHHASLWGRGDLYQVEAIGDLVRSTEDSIETWCAPTAVVLVAVDRAVTLTMSERRRLSRHWATADRLTWGATR
;
A
#
# COMPACT_ATOMS: atom_id res chain seq x y z
N MET A 1 -9.40 12.03 -9.41
CA MET A 1 -8.29 11.05 -9.45
C MET A 1 -8.75 9.76 -8.79
N ARG A 2 -8.54 8.66 -9.46
CA ARG A 2 -8.90 7.35 -8.91
C ARG A 2 -7.74 6.84 -8.07
N LEU A 3 -8.02 6.47 -6.80
CA LEU A 3 -7.01 6.03 -5.86
C LEU A 3 -7.24 4.58 -5.44
N TYR A 4 -6.14 3.85 -5.24
CA TYR A 4 -6.14 2.45 -4.84
C TYR A 4 -5.32 2.26 -3.57
N HIS A 5 -5.71 1.26 -2.79
CA HIS A 5 -5.01 0.84 -1.58
C HIS A 5 -4.90 -0.69 -1.59
N GLY A 6 -3.70 -1.18 -1.39
CA GLY A 6 -3.47 -2.62 -1.20
C GLY A 6 -3.18 -2.88 0.27
N GLY A 7 -3.90 -3.80 0.87
CA GLY A 7 -3.73 -4.06 2.29
C GLY A 7 -4.50 -5.27 2.78
N VAL A 8 -4.94 -5.19 4.04
CA VAL A 8 -5.60 -6.28 4.74
C VAL A 8 -6.78 -6.84 3.95
N PRO A 9 -6.95 -8.18 3.90
CA PRO A 9 -8.04 -8.78 3.16
C PRO A 9 -9.40 -8.63 3.84
N GLY A 10 -10.46 -8.76 3.07
CA GLY A 10 -11.81 -8.95 3.59
C GLY A 10 -12.61 -7.68 3.83
N LEU A 11 -12.11 -6.51 3.48
CA LEU A 11 -12.87 -5.28 3.63
C LEU A 11 -13.96 -5.17 2.57
N ARG A 12 -15.03 -4.45 2.91
CA ARG A 12 -16.22 -4.28 2.08
C ARG A 12 -16.44 -2.81 1.75
N PRO A 13 -17.23 -2.50 0.70
CA PRO A 13 -17.62 -1.12 0.44
C PRO A 13 -18.22 -0.47 1.69
N GLY A 14 -17.75 0.73 1.99
CA GLY A 14 -18.17 1.48 3.19
C GLY A 14 -17.27 1.28 4.40
N ASP A 15 -16.41 0.27 4.42
CA ASP A 15 -15.44 0.09 5.51
C ASP A 15 -14.44 1.24 5.51
N ILE A 16 -14.03 1.64 6.71
CA ILE A 16 -13.07 2.74 6.90
C ILE A 16 -11.69 2.15 7.14
N LEU A 17 -10.74 2.61 6.33
CA LEU A 17 -9.33 2.35 6.54
C LEU A 17 -8.77 3.35 7.55
N GLU A 18 -8.15 2.82 8.60
CA GLU A 18 -7.48 3.63 9.61
C GLU A 18 -5.98 3.50 9.50
N PRO A 19 -5.21 4.51 9.95
CA PRO A 19 -3.76 4.46 9.89
C PRO A 19 -3.18 3.34 10.73
N GLY A 20 -2.21 2.68 10.13
CA GLY A 20 -1.27 1.82 10.81
C GLY A 20 -1.86 0.59 11.50
N HIS A 21 -0.98 -0.37 11.71
CA HIS A 21 -1.31 -1.59 12.45
C HIS A 21 -1.25 -1.38 13.97
N GLU A 22 -0.92 -0.18 14.40
CA GLU A 22 -0.76 0.11 15.82
C GLU A 22 -2.08 0.16 16.56
N ARG A 23 -3.15 0.51 15.85
CA ARG A 23 -4.48 0.64 16.44
C ARG A 23 -5.28 -0.65 16.39
N GLN A 24 -4.97 -1.53 15.44
CA GLN A 24 -5.65 -2.80 15.29
C GLN A 24 -4.64 -3.88 14.92
N ALA A 25 -4.46 -4.85 15.79
CA ALA A 25 -3.75 -6.05 15.45
C ALA A 25 -4.67 -6.92 14.59
N HIS A 26 -4.20 -7.32 13.43
CA HIS A 26 -4.96 -8.17 12.52
C HIS A 26 -4.42 -9.60 12.61
N ASP A 27 -5.31 -10.55 12.90
CA ASP A 27 -4.95 -11.96 12.95
C ASP A 27 -4.39 -12.41 11.60
N GLY A 28 -3.25 -13.10 11.64
CA GLY A 28 -2.59 -13.57 10.44
C GLY A 28 -1.84 -12.50 9.65
N CYS A 29 -1.82 -11.26 10.14
CA CYS A 29 -1.08 -10.20 9.47
C CYS A 29 0.43 -10.32 9.72
N PRO A 30 1.27 -10.50 8.69
CA PRO A 30 2.72 -10.61 8.88
C PRO A 30 3.37 -9.31 9.39
N TRP A 31 2.78 -8.16 9.11
CA TRP A 31 3.27 -6.87 9.63
C TRP A 31 3.03 -6.76 11.14
N CYS A 32 1.84 -7.15 11.61
CA CYS A 32 1.52 -7.15 13.02
C CYS A 32 2.40 -8.15 13.79
N ALA A 33 2.61 -9.32 13.23
CA ALA A 33 3.47 -10.35 13.83
C ALA A 33 4.94 -9.87 13.91
N ALA A 34 5.45 -9.26 12.85
CA ALA A 34 6.81 -8.73 12.84
C ALA A 34 6.99 -7.60 13.85
N ARG A 35 6.02 -6.72 13.96
CA ARG A 35 6.05 -5.63 14.95
C ARG A 35 6.05 -6.17 16.38
N ALA A 36 5.20 -7.15 16.67
CA ALA A 36 5.14 -7.78 17.99
C ALA A 36 6.46 -8.48 18.34
N ALA A 37 7.14 -9.05 17.35
CA ALA A 37 8.43 -9.72 17.52
C ALA A 37 9.62 -8.77 17.53
N GLY A 38 9.43 -7.50 17.16
CA GLY A 38 10.52 -6.52 17.03
C GLY A 38 11.43 -6.77 15.82
N THR A 39 10.91 -7.42 14.78
CA THR A 39 11.65 -7.77 13.58
C THR A 39 11.14 -6.97 12.36
N ALA A 40 11.87 -7.06 11.25
CA ALA A 40 11.43 -6.46 9.99
C ALA A 40 10.16 -7.18 9.48
N GLY A 41 9.35 -6.44 8.72
CA GLY A 41 8.16 -6.98 8.09
C GLY A 41 8.45 -7.93 6.92
N PRO A 42 7.41 -8.32 6.17
CA PRO A 42 7.56 -9.21 5.03
C PRO A 42 8.62 -8.72 4.04
N ALA A 43 9.40 -9.63 3.49
CA ALA A 43 10.50 -9.36 2.56
C ALA A 43 11.56 -8.38 3.13
N GLY A 44 11.67 -8.26 4.46
CA GLY A 44 12.60 -7.35 5.10
C GLY A 44 12.21 -5.87 4.99
N ILE A 45 11.00 -5.59 4.58
CA ILE A 45 10.52 -4.22 4.39
C ILE A 45 9.91 -3.71 5.70
N ASP A 46 10.36 -2.54 6.14
CA ASP A 46 9.78 -1.90 7.31
C ASP A 46 8.41 -1.30 6.99
N PRO A 47 7.49 -1.22 7.97
CA PRO A 47 6.23 -0.50 7.79
C PRO A 47 6.48 0.95 7.41
N PRO A 48 5.52 1.59 6.72
CA PRO A 48 5.63 3.01 6.41
C PRO A 48 5.91 3.85 7.64
N SER A 49 6.74 4.88 7.50
CA SER A 49 7.13 5.73 8.63
C SER A 49 6.01 6.63 9.11
N ALA A 50 5.13 7.08 8.23
CA ALA A 50 3.95 7.89 8.60
C ALA A 50 2.83 7.00 9.12
N ARG A 51 2.91 6.62 10.39
CA ARG A 51 1.99 5.66 11.01
C ARG A 51 0.61 6.21 11.32
N ASP A 52 0.43 7.53 11.21
CA ASP A 52 -0.82 8.24 11.42
C ASP A 52 -1.57 8.54 10.11
N ALA A 53 -1.16 7.94 9.01
CA ALA A 53 -1.75 8.17 7.71
C ALA A 53 -2.06 6.87 6.97
N VAL A 54 -3.09 6.93 6.13
CA VAL A 54 -3.42 5.86 5.18
C VAL A 54 -2.79 6.21 3.83
N TYR A 55 -2.07 5.26 3.24
CA TYR A 55 -1.40 5.43 1.95
C TYR A 55 -2.28 4.93 0.82
N MET A 56 -2.30 5.67 -0.27
CA MET A 56 -3.05 5.32 -1.47
C MET A 56 -2.35 5.85 -2.71
N THR A 57 -2.60 5.25 -3.85
CA THR A 57 -1.89 5.59 -5.09
C THR A 57 -2.84 5.51 -6.29
N PRO A 58 -2.68 6.38 -7.30
CA PRO A 58 -3.39 6.20 -8.56
C PRO A 58 -2.82 5.05 -9.40
N HIS A 59 -1.66 4.51 -9.03
CA HIS A 59 -0.99 3.44 -9.75
C HIS A 59 -1.48 2.07 -9.26
N ARG A 60 -2.43 1.50 -10.00
CA ARG A 60 -3.10 0.25 -9.59
C ARG A 60 -2.13 -0.91 -9.35
N LEU A 61 -1.15 -1.09 -10.20
CA LEU A 61 -0.18 -2.19 -10.07
C LEU A 61 0.68 -2.03 -8.82
N TYR A 62 1.05 -0.80 -8.47
CA TYR A 62 1.79 -0.52 -7.25
C TYR A 62 0.97 -0.85 -6.01
N ALA A 63 -0.31 -0.48 -6.01
CA ALA A 63 -1.23 -0.86 -4.93
C ALA A 63 -1.38 -2.39 -4.84
N ALA A 64 -1.48 -3.08 -5.97
CA ALA A 64 -1.54 -4.53 -6.01
C ALA A 64 -0.28 -5.18 -5.42
N HIS A 65 0.88 -4.58 -5.65
CA HIS A 65 2.13 -5.03 -5.04
C HIS A 65 2.03 -4.97 -3.51
N HIS A 66 1.55 -3.87 -2.96
CA HIS A 66 1.35 -3.76 -1.51
C HIS A 66 0.37 -4.80 -0.97
N ALA A 67 -0.73 -5.05 -1.69
CA ALA A 67 -1.68 -6.10 -1.31
C ALA A 67 -1.00 -7.47 -1.24
N SER A 68 -0.11 -7.77 -2.18
CA SER A 68 0.61 -9.05 -2.23
C SER A 68 1.53 -9.26 -1.04
N LEU A 69 2.01 -8.19 -0.41
CA LEU A 69 2.89 -8.27 0.77
C LEU A 69 2.14 -8.68 2.04
N TRP A 70 0.82 -8.65 2.04
CA TRP A 70 -0.02 -9.05 3.18
C TRP A 70 -0.37 -10.53 3.20
N GLY A 71 0.39 -11.36 2.49
CA GLY A 71 0.06 -12.77 2.38
C GLY A 71 -1.27 -12.99 1.69
N ARG A 72 -1.44 -12.43 0.50
CA ARG A 72 -2.66 -12.39 -0.29
C ARG A 72 -3.70 -11.43 0.29
N GLY A 73 -3.30 -10.20 0.50
CA GLY A 73 -4.22 -9.11 0.79
C GLY A 73 -5.09 -8.75 -0.40
N ASP A 74 -5.93 -7.77 -0.23
CA ASP A 74 -6.88 -7.33 -1.26
C ASP A 74 -6.51 -5.97 -1.82
N LEU A 75 -6.91 -5.73 -3.07
CA LEU A 75 -6.77 -4.45 -3.73
C LEU A 75 -8.11 -3.72 -3.72
N TYR A 76 -8.10 -2.51 -3.19
CA TYR A 76 -9.31 -1.69 -3.07
C TYR A 76 -9.19 -0.42 -3.89
N GLN A 77 -10.30 0.03 -4.44
CA GLN A 77 -10.48 1.42 -4.84
C GLN A 77 -11.02 2.17 -3.64
N VAL A 78 -10.42 3.31 -3.32
CA VAL A 78 -10.73 4.04 -2.08
C VAL A 78 -10.94 5.52 -2.37
N GLU A 79 -11.55 6.19 -1.39
CA GLU A 79 -11.67 7.64 -1.38
C GLU A 79 -11.08 8.18 -0.08
N ALA A 80 -10.21 9.17 -0.19
CA ALA A 80 -9.60 9.80 0.98
C ALA A 80 -10.64 10.56 1.81
N ILE A 81 -10.48 10.48 3.12
CA ILE A 81 -11.26 11.28 4.08
C ILE A 81 -10.26 12.18 4.80
N GLY A 82 -10.49 13.49 4.70
CA GLY A 82 -9.56 14.50 5.20
C GLY A 82 -8.57 14.95 4.14
N ASP A 83 -7.56 15.68 4.58
CA ASP A 83 -6.58 16.29 3.67
C ASP A 83 -5.72 15.25 2.99
N LEU A 84 -5.60 15.35 1.68
CA LEU A 84 -4.78 14.47 0.86
C LEU A 84 -3.42 15.14 0.63
N VAL A 85 -2.36 14.50 1.11
CA VAL A 85 -1.00 15.02 1.05
C VAL A 85 -0.11 14.07 0.25
N ARG A 86 0.68 14.62 -0.68
CA ARG A 86 1.63 13.83 -1.46
C ARG A 86 2.73 13.27 -0.56
N SER A 87 2.94 11.96 -0.62
CA SER A 87 4.06 11.32 0.07
C SER A 87 5.37 11.57 -0.69
N THR A 88 6.43 11.82 0.04
CA THR A 88 7.79 11.96 -0.51
C THR A 88 8.65 10.73 -0.28
N GLU A 89 8.10 9.68 0.31
CA GLU A 89 8.83 8.45 0.63
C GLU A 89 9.04 7.57 -0.60
N ASP A 90 8.11 7.60 -1.54
CA ASP A 90 8.12 6.77 -2.74
C ASP A 90 8.31 7.58 -4.00
N SER A 91 9.04 7.04 -4.96
CA SER A 91 9.17 7.64 -6.29
C SER A 91 7.91 7.45 -7.13
N ILE A 92 7.20 6.33 -6.96
CA ILE A 92 5.88 6.13 -7.57
C ILE A 92 4.87 6.98 -6.79
N GLU A 93 4.04 7.70 -7.52
CA GLU A 93 3.08 8.64 -6.94
C GLU A 93 2.23 7.97 -5.86
N THR A 94 2.32 8.48 -4.63
CA THR A 94 1.62 7.99 -3.45
C THR A 94 1.10 9.17 -2.65
N TRP A 95 -0.10 9.04 -2.12
CA TRP A 95 -0.78 10.06 -1.33
C TRP A 95 -1.13 9.52 0.03
N CYS A 96 -1.20 10.41 1.00
CA CYS A 96 -1.56 10.09 2.38
C CYS A 96 -2.79 10.87 2.80
N ALA A 97 -3.66 10.24 3.58
CA ALA A 97 -4.80 10.89 4.20
C ALA A 97 -5.00 10.37 5.63
N PRO A 98 -5.70 11.10 6.51
CA PRO A 98 -5.97 10.62 7.87
C PRO A 98 -6.74 9.30 7.89
N THR A 99 -7.72 9.16 7.01
CA THR A 99 -8.49 7.93 6.83
C THR A 99 -8.92 7.82 5.37
N ALA A 100 -9.50 6.70 5.01
CA ALA A 100 -10.09 6.49 3.68
C ALA A 100 -11.27 5.52 3.79
N VAL A 101 -12.20 5.62 2.85
CA VAL A 101 -13.33 4.70 2.75
C VAL A 101 -13.13 3.77 1.56
N VAL A 102 -13.41 2.49 1.76
CA VAL A 102 -13.40 1.50 0.68
C VAL A 102 -14.62 1.72 -0.20
N LEU A 103 -14.40 1.95 -1.48
CA LEU A 103 -15.47 2.08 -2.47
C LEU A 103 -15.84 0.72 -3.05
N VAL A 104 -14.83 -0.08 -3.39
CA VAL A 104 -15.02 -1.42 -3.96
C VAL A 104 -13.74 -2.24 -3.79
N ALA A 105 -13.89 -3.55 -3.62
CA ALA A 105 -12.77 -4.47 -3.73
C ALA A 105 -12.53 -4.75 -5.21
N VAL A 106 -11.40 -4.33 -5.71
CA VAL A 106 -11.03 -4.49 -7.12
C VAL A 106 -10.54 -5.90 -7.40
N ASP A 107 -9.77 -6.45 -6.46
CA ASP A 107 -9.21 -7.79 -6.57
C ASP A 107 -9.02 -8.39 -5.17
N ARG A 108 -9.23 -9.68 -5.05
CA ARG A 108 -9.11 -10.43 -3.79
C ARG A 108 -7.92 -11.38 -3.85
N ALA A 109 -7.28 -11.61 -2.70
CA ALA A 109 -6.16 -12.56 -2.57
C ALA A 109 -5.08 -12.31 -3.62
N VAL A 110 -4.61 -11.08 -3.68
CA VAL A 110 -3.73 -10.60 -4.75
C VAL A 110 -2.37 -11.31 -4.72
N THR A 111 -2.00 -11.85 -5.88
CA THR A 111 -0.64 -12.30 -6.17
C THR A 111 -0.22 -11.71 -7.50
N LEU A 112 1.04 -11.31 -7.62
CA LEU A 112 1.54 -10.75 -8.87
C LEU A 112 2.18 -11.85 -9.73
N THR A 113 1.84 -11.84 -11.01
CA THR A 113 2.53 -12.68 -12.00
C THR A 113 3.95 -12.16 -12.23
N MET A 114 4.81 -12.99 -12.82
CA MET A 114 6.16 -12.55 -13.21
C MET A 114 6.11 -11.39 -14.19
N SER A 115 5.16 -11.41 -15.11
CA SER A 115 4.96 -10.31 -16.06
C SER A 115 4.59 -9.00 -15.36
N GLU A 116 3.70 -9.07 -14.39
CA GLU A 116 3.31 -7.91 -13.59
C GLU A 116 4.48 -7.37 -12.75
N ARG A 117 5.27 -8.26 -12.15
CA ARG A 117 6.47 -7.88 -11.39
C ARG A 117 7.49 -7.15 -12.26
N ARG A 118 7.73 -7.66 -13.49
CA ARG A 118 8.64 -7.02 -14.44
C ARG A 118 8.13 -5.65 -14.89
N ARG A 119 6.84 -5.54 -15.13
CA ARG A 119 6.21 -4.27 -15.51
C ARG A 119 6.32 -3.25 -14.39
N LEU A 120 6.07 -3.66 -13.15
CA LEU A 120 6.21 -2.79 -11.99
C LEU A 120 7.67 -2.34 -11.81
N SER A 121 8.64 -3.25 -11.98
CA SER A 121 10.06 -2.89 -11.89
C SER A 121 10.46 -1.84 -12.90
N ARG A 122 9.93 -1.91 -14.13
CA ARG A 122 10.17 -0.88 -15.16
C ARG A 122 9.56 0.47 -14.78
N HIS A 123 8.34 0.46 -14.27
CA HIS A 123 7.68 1.68 -13.78
C HIS A 123 8.47 2.29 -12.62
N TRP A 124 8.94 1.48 -11.71
CA TRP A 124 9.69 1.92 -10.55
C TRP A 124 11.02 2.54 -10.96
N ALA A 125 11.75 1.88 -11.86
CA ALA A 125 13.00 2.41 -12.37
C ALA A 125 12.82 3.75 -13.08
N THR A 126 11.75 3.91 -13.84
CA THR A 126 11.41 5.19 -14.50
C THR A 126 11.08 6.26 -13.46
N ALA A 127 10.26 5.93 -12.47
CA ALA A 127 9.89 6.86 -11.40
C ALA A 127 11.12 7.30 -10.60
N ASP A 128 12.03 6.37 -10.29
CA ASP A 128 13.28 6.68 -9.59
C ASP A 128 14.13 7.67 -10.37
N ARG A 129 14.28 7.46 -11.69
CA ARG A 129 15.05 8.39 -12.52
C ARG A 129 14.44 9.79 -12.54
N LEU A 130 13.11 9.87 -12.65
CA LEU A 130 12.43 11.16 -12.68
C LEU A 130 12.45 11.87 -11.32
N THR A 131 12.45 11.13 -10.23
CA THR A 131 12.39 11.69 -8.88
C THR A 131 13.80 11.97 -8.32
N TRP A 132 14.72 11.02 -8.48
CA TRP A 132 16.06 11.07 -7.86
C TRP A 132 17.16 11.45 -8.84
N GLY A 133 16.90 11.40 -10.14
CA GLY A 133 17.87 11.69 -11.19
C GLY A 133 18.64 10.47 -11.67
N ALA A 134 19.26 10.63 -12.86
CA ALA A 134 19.96 9.54 -13.54
C ALA A 134 21.32 9.20 -12.94
N THR A 135 21.89 10.09 -12.13
CA THR A 135 23.24 9.96 -11.56
C THR A 135 23.24 9.33 -10.17
N ARG A 136 22.15 8.91 -9.75
CA ARG A 136 22.00 8.31 -8.45
C ARG A 136 22.75 7.00 -8.30
#